data_458601c80bb055b64fd36a1ff0c20105
#
_entry.id   458601c80bb055b64fd36a1ff0c20105
#
_cell.length_a   1.000
_cell.length_b   1.000
_cell.length_c   1.000
_cell.angle_alpha   90.00
_cell.angle_beta   90.00
_cell.angle_gamma   90.00
#
_symmetry.space_group_name_H-M   'P 1'
#
loop_
_entity.id
_entity.type
_entity.pdbx_description
1 polymer ?
#
loop_
_entity_poly.entity_id
_entity_poly.type
_entity_poly.pdbx_seq_one_letter_code
_entity_poly.pdbx_strand_id
1 'polypeptide(L)'
;MSFNYWHFIVFFIILGITIFSIIKIITQQKDSLKMPMIFSVILTSIFILIFSLFIVDKYTKKVSLYKLKNKRILSLEKIVFTGRVKNEGNFDIGKVTFEIKLVNQGHAVGGFAPGGFFKSTGFFNFFSNGLGISSKPQTITKEFVVAKNLKAGTSKSFRVYFDYPPYFQNVAFFTKVWGH
;
A
#
# COMPACT_ATOMS: atom_id res chain seq x y z
N MET A 1 5.98 11.98 1.45
CA MET A 1 5.57 11.72 2.85
C MET A 1 5.33 13.07 3.51
N SER A 2 4.20 13.26 4.18
CA SER A 2 3.98 14.43 5.06
C SER A 2 4.39 14.03 6.47
N PHE A 3 5.41 14.70 7.01
CA PHE A 3 5.88 14.45 8.37
C PHE A 3 4.95 15.16 9.36
N ASN A 4 4.52 14.43 10.38
CA ASN A 4 3.71 14.92 11.48
C ASN A 4 4.55 15.00 12.76
N TYR A 5 4.12 15.77 13.76
CA TYR A 5 4.84 15.88 15.04
C TYR A 5 5.07 14.50 15.71
N TRP A 6 4.20 13.52 15.49
CA TRP A 6 4.37 12.14 15.98
C TRP A 6 5.64 11.46 15.47
N HIS A 7 6.06 11.76 14.24
CA HIS A 7 7.32 11.22 13.69
C HIS A 7 8.52 11.75 14.48
N PHE A 8 8.50 13.02 14.86
CA PHE A 8 9.57 13.62 15.67
C PHE A 8 9.60 13.05 17.08
N ILE A 9 8.43 12.87 17.72
CA ILE A 9 8.36 12.27 19.06
C ILE A 9 8.96 10.85 19.04
N VAL A 10 8.54 10.02 18.11
CA VAL A 10 9.06 8.64 17.98
C VAL A 10 10.56 8.64 17.68
N PHE A 11 11.01 9.53 16.81
CA PHE A 11 12.44 9.67 16.49
C PHE A 11 13.26 10.01 17.74
N PHE A 12 12.85 11.00 18.55
CA PHE A 12 13.56 11.39 19.77
C PHE A 12 13.54 10.30 20.84
N ILE A 13 12.46 9.55 20.97
CA ILE A 13 12.39 8.42 21.90
C ILE A 13 13.39 7.33 21.51
N ILE A 14 13.41 6.93 20.23
CA ILE A 14 14.33 5.89 19.75
C ILE A 14 15.78 6.37 19.89
N LEU A 15 16.06 7.62 19.54
CA LEU A 15 17.39 8.22 19.71
C LEU A 15 17.85 8.18 21.17
N GLY A 16 16.98 8.57 22.11
CA GLY A 16 17.28 8.53 23.53
C GLY A 16 17.60 7.13 24.05
N ILE A 17 16.79 6.14 23.65
CA ILE A 17 17.04 4.73 24.01
C ILE A 17 18.37 4.23 23.42
N THR A 18 18.67 4.61 22.19
CA THR A 18 19.92 4.22 21.50
C THR A 18 21.12 4.79 22.23
N ILE A 19 21.12 6.09 22.55
CA ILE A 19 22.20 6.76 23.27
C ILE A 19 22.39 6.11 24.66
N PHE A 20 21.28 5.90 25.38
CA PHE A 20 21.34 5.24 26.70
C PHE A 20 21.96 3.84 26.63
N SER A 21 21.58 3.05 25.63
CA SER A 21 22.14 1.71 25.40
C SER A 21 23.63 1.75 25.10
N ILE A 22 24.08 2.69 24.27
CA ILE A 22 25.50 2.87 23.93
C ILE A 22 26.31 3.25 25.18
N ILE A 23 25.83 4.19 26.00
CA ILE A 23 26.48 4.58 27.24
C ILE A 23 26.64 3.37 28.18
N LYS A 24 25.59 2.56 28.33
CA LYS A 24 25.67 1.33 29.13
C LYS A 24 26.70 0.33 28.62
N ILE A 25 26.80 0.15 27.31
CA ILE A 25 27.80 -0.73 26.70
C ILE A 25 29.21 -0.23 26.99
N ILE A 26 29.45 1.07 26.82
CA ILE A 26 30.79 1.65 27.05
C ILE A 26 31.24 1.51 28.51
N THR A 27 30.28 1.66 29.44
CA THR A 27 30.59 1.68 30.90
C THR A 27 30.66 0.29 31.53
N GLN A 28 29.89 -0.69 31.01
CA GLN A 28 29.73 -1.98 31.72
C GLN A 28 30.38 -3.16 30.99
N GLN A 29 30.75 -3.03 29.69
CA GLN A 29 31.24 -4.15 28.90
C GLN A 29 32.77 -4.17 28.75
N LYS A 30 33.35 -5.38 28.54
CA LYS A 30 34.75 -5.57 28.23
C LYS A 30 35.09 -4.97 26.86
N ASP A 31 36.30 -4.44 26.69
CA ASP A 31 36.69 -3.72 25.48
C ASP A 31 36.52 -4.55 24.18
N SER A 32 36.76 -5.86 24.25
CA SER A 32 36.65 -6.76 23.09
C SER A 32 35.20 -6.92 22.59
N LEU A 33 34.18 -6.66 23.43
CA LEU A 33 32.78 -6.83 23.09
C LEU A 33 32.05 -5.50 22.77
N LYS A 34 32.69 -4.36 23.09
CA LYS A 34 32.05 -3.04 22.90
C LYS A 34 31.65 -2.77 21.45
N MET A 35 32.58 -2.96 20.53
CA MET A 35 32.34 -2.66 19.10
C MET A 35 31.21 -3.48 18.47
N PRO A 36 31.20 -4.83 18.57
CA PRO A 36 30.10 -5.61 18.00
C PRO A 36 28.75 -5.31 18.65
N MET A 37 28.72 -5.01 19.97
CA MET A 37 27.48 -4.64 20.66
C MET A 37 26.96 -3.27 20.21
N ILE A 38 27.82 -2.26 20.08
CA ILE A 38 27.43 -0.93 19.57
C ILE A 38 26.87 -1.05 18.16
N PHE A 39 27.55 -1.79 17.29
CA PHE A 39 27.08 -2.03 15.91
C PHE A 39 25.68 -2.68 15.89
N SER A 40 25.47 -3.72 16.72
CA SER A 40 24.18 -4.39 16.84
C SER A 40 23.07 -3.45 17.30
N VAL A 41 23.34 -2.60 18.32
CA VAL A 41 22.37 -1.62 18.82
C VAL A 41 22.00 -0.59 17.76
N ILE A 42 22.99 -0.07 17.03
CA ILE A 42 22.74 0.89 15.95
C ILE A 42 21.88 0.25 14.84
N LEU A 43 22.23 -0.94 14.39
CA LEU A 43 21.49 -1.66 13.36
C LEU A 43 20.04 -1.91 13.78
N THR A 44 19.84 -2.41 15.00
CA THR A 44 18.50 -2.66 15.56
C THR A 44 17.70 -1.36 15.67
N SER A 45 18.30 -0.26 16.10
CA SER A 45 17.64 1.04 16.22
C SER A 45 17.18 1.57 14.87
N ILE A 46 17.97 1.38 13.80
CA ILE A 46 17.59 1.76 12.43
C ILE A 46 16.35 0.96 11.98
N PHE A 47 16.33 -0.35 12.21
CA PHE A 47 15.17 -1.18 11.88
C PHE A 47 13.90 -0.72 12.63
N ILE A 48 14.01 -0.52 13.94
CA ILE A 48 12.89 -0.05 14.76
C ILE A 48 12.39 1.30 14.26
N LEU A 49 13.28 2.22 13.91
CA LEU A 49 12.93 3.54 13.39
C LEU A 49 12.14 3.44 12.07
N ILE A 50 12.61 2.65 11.12
CA ILE A 50 11.92 2.44 9.82
C ILE A 50 10.51 1.89 10.06
N PHE A 51 10.37 0.82 10.86
CA PHE A 51 9.05 0.24 11.17
C PHE A 51 8.13 1.23 11.89
N SER A 52 8.66 2.00 12.83
CA SER A 52 7.89 2.99 13.58
C SER A 52 7.35 4.09 12.67
N LEU A 53 8.14 4.55 11.68
CA LEU A 53 7.68 5.53 10.70
C LEU A 53 6.48 5.00 9.88
N PHE A 54 6.53 3.74 9.43
CA PHE A 54 5.41 3.12 8.72
C PHE A 54 4.15 3.00 9.60
N ILE A 55 4.32 2.65 10.85
CA ILE A 55 3.21 2.53 11.80
C ILE A 55 2.57 3.90 12.01
N VAL A 56 3.35 4.94 12.29
CA VAL A 56 2.85 6.30 12.49
C VAL A 56 2.08 6.78 11.25
N ASP A 57 2.62 6.59 10.06
CA ASP A 57 1.93 6.94 8.80
C ASP A 57 0.58 6.23 8.67
N LYS A 58 0.54 4.93 8.96
CA LYS A 58 -0.67 4.12 8.87
C LYS A 58 -1.77 4.58 9.83
N TYR A 59 -1.40 4.92 11.06
CA TYR A 59 -2.38 5.31 12.08
C TYR A 59 -2.79 6.78 12.04
N THR A 60 -1.96 7.65 11.48
CA THR A 60 -2.26 9.09 11.41
C THR A 60 -3.01 9.49 10.15
N LYS A 61 -2.90 8.74 9.05
CA LYS A 61 -3.51 9.06 7.76
C LYS A 61 -4.73 8.18 7.48
N LYS A 62 -5.89 8.59 7.98
CA LYS A 62 -7.16 7.88 7.77
C LYS A 62 -7.91 8.46 6.58
N VAL A 63 -8.07 7.69 5.51
CA VAL A 63 -8.85 8.06 4.34
C VAL A 63 -10.04 7.13 4.21
N SER A 64 -11.21 7.71 4.01
CA SER A 64 -12.45 6.97 3.76
C SER A 64 -13.00 7.27 2.36
N LEU A 65 -13.59 6.25 1.76
CA LEU A 65 -14.20 6.31 0.44
C LEU A 65 -15.72 6.40 0.57
N TYR A 66 -16.31 7.43 -0.03
CA TYR A 66 -17.73 7.68 -0.01
C TYR A 66 -18.34 7.73 -1.40
N LYS A 67 -19.60 7.32 -1.49
CA LYS A 67 -20.44 7.44 -2.70
C LYS A 67 -19.74 6.89 -3.95
N LEU A 68 -19.07 5.75 -3.83
CA LEU A 68 -18.48 5.08 -4.98
C LEU A 68 -19.60 4.59 -5.92
N LYS A 69 -19.50 5.00 -7.18
CA LYS A 69 -20.37 4.53 -8.27
C LYS A 69 -19.48 4.08 -9.42
N ASN A 70 -19.92 3.03 -10.11
CA ASN A 70 -19.28 2.60 -11.34
C ASN A 70 -20.29 2.64 -12.49
N LYS A 71 -19.80 2.91 -13.70
CA LYS A 71 -20.59 2.85 -14.94
C LYS A 71 -19.71 2.28 -16.05
N ARG A 72 -20.16 1.21 -16.69
CA ARG A 72 -19.50 0.66 -17.86
C ARG A 72 -19.90 1.46 -19.11
N ILE A 73 -18.92 1.86 -19.91
CA ILE A 73 -19.09 2.54 -21.19
C ILE A 73 -18.71 1.55 -22.27
N LEU A 74 -19.71 0.89 -22.83
CA LEU A 74 -19.51 -0.20 -23.81
C LEU A 74 -18.81 0.28 -25.06
N SER A 75 -19.15 1.48 -25.56
CA SER A 75 -18.57 2.07 -26.76
C SER A 75 -17.06 2.33 -26.68
N LEU A 76 -16.52 2.47 -25.48
CA LEU A 76 -15.09 2.74 -25.25
C LEU A 76 -14.35 1.58 -24.60
N GLU A 77 -15.03 0.47 -24.34
CA GLU A 77 -14.50 -0.66 -23.56
C GLU A 77 -13.86 -0.22 -22.23
N LYS A 78 -14.50 0.76 -21.57
CA LYS A 78 -14.02 1.34 -20.32
C LYS A 78 -15.09 1.28 -19.23
N ILE A 79 -14.62 1.21 -18.00
CA ILE A 79 -15.44 1.43 -16.81
C ILE A 79 -14.98 2.70 -16.11
N VAL A 80 -15.95 3.53 -15.75
CA VAL A 80 -15.71 4.77 -15.00
C VAL A 80 -16.06 4.54 -13.55
N PHE A 81 -15.14 4.88 -12.67
CA PHE A 81 -15.39 4.95 -11.23
C PHE A 81 -15.47 6.41 -10.81
N THR A 82 -16.55 6.77 -10.16
CA THR A 82 -16.73 8.10 -9.56
C THR A 82 -16.96 7.93 -8.08
N GLY A 83 -16.34 8.78 -7.29
CA GLY A 83 -16.48 8.72 -5.84
C GLY A 83 -15.96 9.98 -5.17
N ARG A 84 -15.99 9.96 -3.85
CA ARG A 84 -15.44 11.03 -3.02
C ARG A 84 -14.54 10.40 -1.97
N VAL A 85 -13.32 10.90 -1.87
CA VAL A 85 -12.39 10.58 -0.79
C VAL A 85 -12.43 11.66 0.27
N LYS A 86 -12.45 11.28 1.54
CA LYS A 86 -12.43 12.19 2.69
C LYS A 86 -11.26 11.83 3.58
N ASN A 87 -10.54 12.83 4.01
CA ASN A 87 -9.55 12.69 5.06
C ASN A 87 -10.25 12.76 6.42
N GLU A 88 -10.33 11.64 7.12
CA GLU A 88 -10.91 11.55 8.47
C GLU A 88 -9.86 11.65 9.57
N GLY A 89 -8.60 11.78 9.18
CA GLY A 89 -7.49 12.01 10.10
C GLY A 89 -7.35 13.49 10.46
N ASN A 90 -6.50 13.76 11.45
CA ASN A 90 -6.22 15.11 11.94
C ASN A 90 -5.03 15.76 11.21
N PHE A 91 -4.43 15.08 10.22
CA PHE A 91 -3.25 15.54 9.50
C PHE A 91 -3.50 15.59 8.01
N ASP A 92 -2.82 16.50 7.34
CA ASP A 92 -2.90 16.63 5.90
C ASP A 92 -2.27 15.40 5.21
N ILE A 93 -2.92 14.91 4.17
CA ILE A 93 -2.47 13.77 3.39
C ILE A 93 -1.90 14.27 2.07
N GLY A 94 -0.61 14.02 1.84
CA GLY A 94 0.10 14.48 0.65
C GLY A 94 -0.45 13.85 -0.63
N LYS A 95 -0.73 12.53 -0.61
CA LYS A 95 -1.21 11.77 -1.77
C LYS A 95 -2.22 10.74 -1.34
N VAL A 96 -3.37 10.69 -2.02
CA VAL A 96 -4.39 9.65 -1.85
C VAL A 96 -4.41 8.76 -3.07
N THR A 97 -4.20 7.46 -2.85
CA THR A 97 -4.22 6.43 -3.89
C THR A 97 -5.50 5.61 -3.77
N PHE A 98 -6.14 5.39 -4.91
CA PHE A 98 -7.30 4.53 -5.07
C PHE A 98 -6.93 3.33 -5.93
N GLU A 99 -7.04 2.14 -5.38
CA GLU A 99 -6.79 0.87 -6.07
C GLU A 99 -8.12 0.25 -6.50
N ILE A 100 -8.13 -0.25 -7.70
CA ILE A 100 -9.23 -1.03 -8.24
C ILE A 100 -8.68 -2.39 -8.66
N LYS A 101 -9.28 -3.44 -8.14
CA LYS A 101 -9.02 -4.82 -8.54
C LYS A 101 -10.27 -5.39 -9.20
N LEU A 102 -10.17 -5.74 -10.46
CA LEU A 102 -11.18 -6.42 -11.25
C LEU A 102 -10.89 -7.91 -11.26
N VAL A 103 -11.85 -8.72 -10.87
CA VAL A 103 -11.76 -10.18 -10.90
C VAL A 103 -12.86 -10.72 -11.80
N ASN A 104 -12.48 -11.39 -12.89
CA ASN A 104 -13.42 -12.08 -13.76
C ASN A 104 -13.89 -13.35 -13.05
N GLN A 105 -15.17 -13.42 -12.71
CA GLN A 105 -15.74 -14.60 -12.02
C GLN A 105 -16.05 -15.74 -12.97
N GLY A 106 -16.01 -15.51 -14.31
CA GLY A 106 -16.31 -16.52 -15.33
C GLY A 106 -17.66 -17.23 -15.09
N HIS A 107 -18.24 -17.82 -16.12
CA HIS A 107 -19.24 -18.86 -15.86
C HIS A 107 -18.48 -20.11 -15.38
N ALA A 108 -18.79 -20.59 -14.20
CA ALA A 108 -18.27 -21.85 -13.66
C ALA A 108 -18.88 -23.03 -14.46
N VAL A 109 -18.45 -23.19 -15.70
CA VAL A 109 -18.78 -24.36 -16.52
C VAL A 109 -17.46 -25.00 -16.95
N GLY A 110 -17.07 -26.05 -16.21
CA GLY A 110 -16.10 -27.03 -16.63
C GLY A 110 -14.66 -26.56 -16.78
N GLY A 111 -13.85 -26.80 -15.77
CA GLY A 111 -12.39 -26.72 -15.86
C GLY A 111 -11.75 -25.68 -14.95
N PHE A 112 -11.85 -25.85 -13.67
CA PHE A 112 -11.01 -25.10 -12.72
C PHE A 112 -9.57 -25.59 -12.84
N ALA A 113 -8.71 -24.85 -13.51
CA ALA A 113 -7.28 -24.92 -13.22
C ALA A 113 -7.03 -24.13 -11.92
N PRO A 114 -6.62 -24.77 -10.81
CA PRO A 114 -6.46 -24.10 -9.51
C PRO A 114 -5.42 -22.96 -9.50
N GLY A 115 -4.61 -22.82 -10.56
CA GLY A 115 -3.56 -21.81 -10.66
C GLY A 115 -3.96 -20.45 -11.27
N GLY A 116 -5.21 -20.29 -11.77
CA GLY A 116 -5.62 -19.09 -12.48
C GLY A 116 -5.97 -17.88 -11.61
N PHE A 117 -6.11 -18.05 -10.30
CA PHE A 117 -6.57 -16.99 -9.41
C PHE A 117 -5.45 -16.06 -8.88
N PHE A 118 -4.22 -16.53 -8.93
CA PHE A 118 -3.07 -15.77 -8.41
C PHE A 118 -2.01 -15.62 -9.50
N LYS A 119 -2.05 -14.51 -10.24
CA LYS A 119 -0.85 -14.05 -10.92
C LYS A 119 -0.01 -13.31 -9.88
N SER A 120 1.00 -13.98 -9.32
CA SER A 120 1.97 -13.33 -8.46
C SER A 120 2.71 -12.25 -9.26
N THR A 121 2.52 -10.99 -8.88
CA THR A 121 3.35 -9.88 -9.34
C THR A 121 4.68 -9.97 -8.59
N GLY A 122 5.71 -10.52 -9.20
CA GLY A 122 7.01 -10.65 -8.57
C GLY A 122 7.98 -11.53 -9.37
N PHE A 123 9.11 -11.81 -8.79
CA PHE A 123 10.21 -12.59 -9.33
C PHE A 123 9.79 -13.96 -9.94
N PHE A 124 8.74 -14.58 -9.43
CA PHE A 124 8.19 -15.84 -9.96
C PHE A 124 7.49 -15.71 -11.32
N ASN A 125 7.18 -14.50 -11.80
CA ASN A 125 6.58 -14.30 -13.12
C ASN A 125 7.56 -14.62 -14.27
N PHE A 126 8.86 -14.55 -13.99
CA PHE A 126 9.91 -14.91 -14.94
C PHE A 126 9.93 -16.41 -15.25
N PHE A 127 9.66 -17.25 -14.25
CA PHE A 127 9.63 -18.71 -14.44
C PHE A 127 8.33 -19.22 -15.08
N SER A 128 7.19 -18.55 -14.87
CA SER A 128 5.91 -18.98 -15.43
C SER A 128 5.75 -18.64 -16.94
N ASN A 129 6.40 -17.57 -17.40
CA ASN A 129 6.37 -17.21 -18.83
C ASN A 129 7.18 -18.16 -19.74
N GLY A 130 8.09 -18.94 -19.18
CA GLY A 130 8.89 -19.93 -19.93
C GLY A 130 8.13 -21.18 -20.37
N LEU A 131 6.93 -21.42 -19.84
CA LEU A 131 6.12 -22.63 -20.11
C LEU A 131 4.94 -22.41 -21.07
N GLY A 132 4.88 -21.30 -21.80
CA GLY A 132 3.96 -21.13 -22.93
C GLY A 132 2.46 -21.10 -22.58
N ILE A 133 2.06 -20.99 -21.30
CA ILE A 133 0.66 -20.91 -20.90
C ILE A 133 0.23 -19.43 -20.92
N SER A 134 -0.10 -18.93 -22.10
CA SER A 134 -0.71 -17.60 -22.29
C SER A 134 -2.17 -17.61 -21.86
N SER A 135 -2.44 -17.80 -20.57
CA SER A 135 -3.79 -17.61 -20.04
C SER A 135 -4.07 -16.11 -19.88
N LYS A 136 -5.15 -15.62 -20.47
CA LYS A 136 -5.61 -14.23 -20.29
C LYS A 136 -5.77 -13.95 -18.79
N PRO A 137 -5.25 -12.82 -18.27
CA PRO A 137 -5.31 -12.54 -16.85
C PRO A 137 -6.76 -12.46 -16.37
N GLN A 138 -7.10 -13.26 -15.38
CA GLN A 138 -8.43 -13.25 -14.75
C GLN A 138 -8.59 -12.16 -13.68
N THR A 139 -7.49 -11.50 -13.33
CA THR A 139 -7.47 -10.42 -12.34
C THR A 139 -6.62 -9.27 -12.87
N ILE A 140 -7.16 -8.06 -12.81
CA ILE A 140 -6.45 -6.84 -13.19
C ILE A 140 -6.53 -5.85 -12.03
N THR A 141 -5.38 -5.36 -11.61
CA THR A 141 -5.28 -4.34 -10.55
C THR A 141 -4.65 -3.09 -11.14
N LYS A 142 -5.25 -1.92 -10.86
CA LYS A 142 -4.67 -0.61 -11.18
C LYS A 142 -4.83 0.36 -10.02
N GLU A 143 -3.83 1.23 -9.88
CA GLU A 143 -3.80 2.28 -8.88
C GLU A 143 -3.91 3.65 -9.54
N PHE A 144 -4.68 4.54 -8.91
CA PHE A 144 -4.90 5.90 -9.38
C PHE A 144 -4.65 6.89 -8.25
N VAL A 145 -3.93 7.97 -8.53
CA VAL A 145 -3.81 9.10 -7.61
C VAL A 145 -5.06 9.95 -7.74
N VAL A 146 -5.94 9.91 -6.75
CA VAL A 146 -7.25 10.57 -6.79
C VAL A 146 -7.30 11.92 -6.07
N ALA A 147 -6.36 12.15 -5.17
CA ALA A 147 -6.20 13.46 -4.52
C ALA A 147 -4.73 13.72 -4.18
N LYS A 148 -4.35 15.00 -4.19
CA LYS A 148 -3.08 15.50 -3.67
C LYS A 148 -3.37 16.60 -2.65
N ASN A 149 -2.56 16.68 -1.60
CA ASN A 149 -2.64 17.67 -0.53
C ASN A 149 -4.05 17.78 0.06
N LEU A 150 -4.62 16.64 0.48
CA LEU A 150 -5.96 16.57 1.07
C LEU A 150 -5.90 16.98 2.54
N LYS A 151 -6.40 18.19 2.85
CA LYS A 151 -6.41 18.73 4.21
C LYS A 151 -7.24 17.89 5.17
N ALA A 152 -6.91 17.93 6.46
CA ALA A 152 -7.67 17.27 7.51
C ALA A 152 -9.16 17.65 7.43
N GLY A 153 -10.04 16.66 7.59
CA GLY A 153 -11.50 16.83 7.56
C GLY A 153 -12.12 17.15 6.18
N THR A 154 -11.31 17.45 5.15
CA THR A 154 -11.81 17.80 3.82
C THR A 154 -12.08 16.59 2.94
N SER A 155 -12.91 16.79 1.90
CA SER A 155 -13.23 15.75 0.92
C SER A 155 -13.01 16.24 -0.50
N LYS A 156 -12.60 15.32 -1.40
CA LYS A 156 -12.41 15.58 -2.83
C LYS A 156 -13.12 14.54 -3.66
N SER A 157 -13.85 14.98 -4.68
CA SER A 157 -14.47 14.09 -5.67
C SER A 157 -13.43 13.67 -6.70
N PHE A 158 -13.54 12.44 -7.19
CA PHE A 158 -12.68 11.94 -8.25
C PHE A 158 -13.47 11.18 -9.31
N ARG A 159 -12.87 11.07 -10.49
CA ARG A 159 -13.33 10.25 -11.59
C ARG A 159 -12.12 9.58 -12.23
N VAL A 160 -12.13 8.25 -12.33
CA VAL A 160 -11.06 7.48 -12.93
C VAL A 160 -11.63 6.54 -13.99
N TYR A 161 -10.86 6.33 -15.04
CA TYR A 161 -11.19 5.45 -16.16
C TYR A 161 -10.31 4.22 -16.08
N PHE A 162 -10.92 3.08 -16.27
CA PHE A 162 -10.26 1.80 -16.24
C PHE A 162 -10.64 1.03 -17.51
N ASP A 163 -9.65 0.48 -18.21
CA ASP A 163 -9.89 -0.32 -19.39
C ASP A 163 -10.56 -1.64 -18.98
N TYR A 164 -11.71 -1.92 -19.60
CA TYR A 164 -12.48 -3.12 -19.30
C TYR A 164 -12.20 -4.18 -20.38
N PRO A 165 -11.53 -5.28 -20.03
CA PRO A 165 -11.23 -6.30 -21.04
C PRO A 165 -12.52 -6.90 -21.61
N PRO A 166 -12.63 -7.02 -22.95
CA PRO A 166 -13.85 -7.51 -23.60
C PRO A 166 -14.20 -8.95 -23.23
N TYR A 167 -13.19 -9.74 -22.82
CA TYR A 167 -13.38 -11.13 -22.42
C TYR A 167 -13.87 -11.31 -20.95
N PHE A 168 -14.02 -10.21 -20.19
CA PHE A 168 -14.59 -10.23 -18.85
C PHE A 168 -16.11 -10.25 -18.95
N GLN A 169 -16.76 -11.32 -18.47
CA GLN A 169 -18.21 -11.48 -18.49
C GLN A 169 -18.85 -11.09 -17.16
N ASN A 170 -18.50 -11.77 -16.09
CA ASN A 170 -18.95 -11.46 -14.73
C ASN A 170 -17.78 -10.93 -13.92
N VAL A 171 -17.87 -9.68 -13.45
CA VAL A 171 -16.76 -9.02 -12.77
C VAL A 171 -17.12 -8.64 -11.36
N ALA A 172 -16.33 -9.11 -10.41
CA ALA A 172 -16.30 -8.57 -9.06
C ALA A 172 -15.32 -7.40 -8.99
N PHE A 173 -15.73 -6.36 -8.26
CA PHE A 173 -14.94 -5.15 -8.04
C PHE A 173 -14.49 -5.10 -6.59
N PHE A 174 -13.19 -5.04 -6.37
CA PHE A 174 -12.62 -4.77 -5.06
C PHE A 174 -11.90 -3.42 -5.14
N THR A 175 -12.20 -2.56 -4.18
CA THR A 175 -11.63 -1.22 -4.13
C THR A 175 -10.98 -0.97 -2.78
N LYS A 176 -9.84 -0.29 -2.80
CA LYS A 176 -9.11 0.11 -1.62
C LYS A 176 -8.63 1.54 -1.78
N VAL A 177 -8.58 2.27 -0.66
CA VAL A 177 -8.08 3.64 -0.62
C VAL A 177 -7.10 3.78 0.52
N TRP A 178 -6.00 4.50 0.29
CA TRP A 178 -5.03 4.82 1.33
C TRP A 178 -4.34 6.15 1.05
N GLY A 179 -3.84 6.77 2.11
CA GLY A 179 -3.09 8.02 2.07
C GLY A 179 -1.60 7.83 2.39
N HIS A 180 -0.79 8.70 1.77
CA HIS A 180 0.65 8.78 2.01
C HIS A 180 1.05 10.22 2.37
#